data_68af948a73b97ac697f7305ffddac62f
#
_entry.id   68af948a73b97ac697f7305ffddac62f
#
_cell.length_a   1.000
_cell.length_b   1.000
_cell.length_c   1.000
_cell.angle_alpha   90.00
_cell.angle_beta   90.00
_cell.angle_gamma   90.00
#
_symmetry.space_group_name_H-M   'P 1'
#
loop_
_entity.id
_entity.type
_entity.pdbx_description
1 polymer ?
#
loop_
_entity_poly.entity_id
_entity_poly.type
_entity_poly.pdbx_seq_one_letter_code
_entity_poly.pdbx_strand_id
1 'polypeptide(L)'
;MSVKDLSLLVTLVLIGVALALIAVGWRNRLRRQSDVEPLPEVPAELGAPLAAADGQYVASTTAGDWLDRIAVHNLGIRTNAKLSVHPEGVLFERAGAGPVFIPAGRLTAVRQESGMAGKFVEKDGLLVLSWMLGSHELDTGYRTRRAEDKAVLLTTLQDLISAAPQAEADSGK
;
A
#
# COMPACT_ATOMS: atom_id res chain seq x y z
N MET A 1 43.52 15.68 25.94
CA MET A 1 42.13 15.53 25.53
C MET A 1 41.26 15.82 26.76
N SER A 2 40.43 16.84 26.72
CA SER A 2 39.59 17.20 27.87
C SER A 2 38.46 16.18 28.01
N VAL A 3 37.86 16.04 29.20
CA VAL A 3 36.70 15.16 29.41
C VAL A 3 35.55 15.55 28.47
N LYS A 4 35.43 16.83 28.13
CA LYS A 4 34.43 17.32 27.15
C LYS A 4 34.70 16.86 25.75
N ASP A 5 35.98 16.82 25.32
CA ASP A 5 36.34 16.34 23.96
C ASP A 5 36.09 14.83 23.84
N LEU A 6 36.34 14.07 24.91
CA LEU A 6 36.08 12.63 24.94
C LEU A 6 34.56 12.34 24.88
N SER A 7 33.74 13.06 25.66
CA SER A 7 32.29 12.87 25.62
C SER A 7 31.69 13.27 24.28
N LEU A 8 32.20 14.34 23.66
CA LEU A 8 31.78 14.74 22.29
C LEU A 8 32.11 13.64 21.28
N LEU A 9 33.33 13.11 21.33
CA LEU A 9 33.76 12.02 20.43
C LEU A 9 32.88 10.78 20.59
N VAL A 10 32.64 10.35 21.84
CA VAL A 10 31.77 9.20 22.11
C VAL A 10 30.35 9.43 21.58
N THR A 11 29.79 10.60 21.79
CA THR A 11 28.45 10.95 21.29
C THR A 11 28.39 10.90 19.75
N LEU A 12 29.38 11.44 19.07
CA LEU A 12 29.44 11.39 17.60
C LEU A 12 29.58 9.97 17.08
N VAL A 13 30.37 9.13 17.72
CA VAL A 13 30.50 7.70 17.39
C VAL A 13 29.16 6.98 17.56
N LEU A 14 28.46 7.20 18.67
CA LEU A 14 27.14 6.60 18.92
C LEU A 14 26.11 7.02 17.87
N ILE A 15 26.08 8.30 17.50
CA ILE A 15 25.21 8.80 16.42
C ILE A 15 25.58 8.12 15.10
N GLY A 16 26.87 8.03 14.76
CA GLY A 16 27.32 7.37 13.55
C GLY A 16 26.91 5.89 13.49
N VAL A 17 27.07 5.16 14.60
CA VAL A 17 26.63 3.76 14.71
C VAL A 17 25.10 3.65 14.56
N ALA A 18 24.33 4.51 15.22
CA ALA A 18 22.87 4.51 15.10
C ALA A 18 22.41 4.74 13.65
N LEU A 19 23.01 5.72 12.97
CA LEU A 19 22.70 5.99 11.55
C LEU A 19 23.08 4.82 10.65
N ALA A 20 24.23 4.18 10.89
CA ALA A 20 24.66 3.00 10.15
C ALA A 20 23.69 1.83 10.34
N LEU A 21 23.23 1.58 11.57
CA LEU A 21 22.24 0.53 11.86
C LEU A 21 20.90 0.80 11.18
N ILE A 22 20.44 2.07 11.16
CA ILE A 22 19.23 2.47 10.44
C ILE A 22 19.41 2.22 8.93
N ALA A 23 20.53 2.61 8.36
CA ALA A 23 20.82 2.42 6.94
C ALA A 23 20.88 0.92 6.56
N VAL A 24 21.52 0.10 7.39
CA VAL A 24 21.58 -1.37 7.21
C VAL A 24 20.18 -1.99 7.33
N GLY A 25 19.41 -1.60 8.34
CA GLY A 25 18.02 -2.06 8.52
C GLY A 25 17.15 -1.73 7.31
N TRP A 26 17.24 -0.50 6.81
CA TRP A 26 16.54 -0.08 5.60
C TRP A 26 16.97 -0.87 4.35
N ARG A 27 18.27 -1.04 4.16
CA ARG A 27 18.82 -1.81 3.04
C ARG A 27 18.41 -3.28 3.08
N ASN A 28 18.39 -3.89 4.27
CA ASN A 28 17.93 -5.27 4.45
C ASN A 28 16.43 -5.41 4.15
N ARG A 29 15.64 -4.41 4.51
CA ARG A 29 14.21 -4.38 4.20
C ARG A 29 13.97 -4.30 2.69
N LEU A 30 14.68 -3.42 1.99
CA LEU A 30 14.61 -3.32 0.53
C LEU A 30 15.05 -4.63 -0.15
N ARG A 31 16.09 -5.29 0.38
CA ARG A 31 16.56 -6.59 -0.15
C ARG A 31 15.55 -7.70 0.04
N ARG A 32 14.82 -7.75 1.16
CA ARG A 32 13.76 -8.74 1.39
C ARG A 32 12.56 -8.55 0.48
N GLN A 33 12.37 -7.36 -0.04
CA GLN A 33 11.28 -6.99 -0.93
C GLN A 33 11.75 -6.81 -2.38
N SER A 34 12.98 -7.27 -2.72
CA SER A 34 13.52 -7.13 -4.07
C SER A 34 12.88 -8.09 -5.08
N ASP A 35 12.19 -9.11 -4.59
CA ASP A 35 11.43 -10.10 -5.35
C ASP A 35 9.97 -9.70 -5.61
N VAL A 36 9.52 -8.55 -5.05
CA VAL A 36 8.21 -7.98 -5.36
C VAL A 36 8.20 -7.50 -6.80
N GLU A 37 7.27 -8.04 -7.58
CA GLU A 37 7.10 -7.70 -8.98
C GLU A 37 6.90 -6.19 -9.22
N PRO A 38 7.23 -5.68 -10.41
CA PRO A 38 6.84 -4.34 -10.83
C PRO A 38 5.32 -4.16 -10.75
N LEU A 39 4.90 -2.92 -10.44
CA LEU A 39 3.48 -2.59 -10.47
C LEU A 39 2.91 -2.79 -11.87
N PRO A 40 1.67 -3.30 -11.99
CA PRO A 40 0.97 -3.34 -13.26
C PRO A 40 0.91 -1.95 -13.91
N GLU A 41 1.13 -1.90 -15.21
CA GLU A 41 1.00 -0.66 -15.96
C GLU A 41 -0.46 -0.20 -15.96
N VAL A 42 -0.65 1.11 -15.87
CA VAL A 42 -1.99 1.70 -16.03
C VAL A 42 -2.39 1.56 -17.50
N PRO A 43 -3.52 0.91 -17.83
CA PRO A 43 -3.99 0.83 -19.20
C PRO A 43 -4.13 2.20 -19.85
N ALA A 44 -3.74 2.31 -21.11
CA ALA A 44 -3.81 3.58 -21.86
C ALA A 44 -5.26 4.08 -22.00
N GLU A 45 -6.21 3.16 -22.06
CA GLU A 45 -7.64 3.45 -22.12
C GLU A 45 -8.32 2.75 -20.94
N LEU A 46 -8.68 3.54 -19.94
CA LEU A 46 -9.61 3.16 -18.90
C LEU A 46 -10.96 3.78 -19.23
N GLY A 47 -12.01 2.98 -19.22
CA GLY A 47 -13.37 3.46 -19.39
C GLY A 47 -13.78 4.48 -18.31
N ALA A 48 -14.98 5.01 -18.39
CA ALA A 48 -15.50 5.86 -17.33
C ALA A 48 -15.52 5.09 -15.99
N PRO A 49 -15.13 5.73 -14.88
CA PRO A 49 -15.10 5.06 -13.58
C PRO A 49 -16.53 4.73 -13.13
N LEU A 50 -16.72 3.53 -12.60
CA LEU A 50 -17.96 3.07 -11.96
C LEU A 50 -18.20 3.83 -10.65
N ALA A 51 -17.12 4.11 -9.92
CA ALA A 51 -17.12 4.95 -8.72
C ALA A 51 -15.75 5.61 -8.57
N ALA A 52 -15.73 6.80 -7.97
CA ALA A 52 -14.49 7.48 -7.65
C ALA A 52 -14.64 8.35 -6.41
N ALA A 53 -13.58 8.50 -5.63
CA ALA A 53 -13.55 9.41 -4.50
C ALA A 53 -12.16 9.97 -4.25
N ASP A 54 -12.11 11.20 -3.75
CA ASP A 54 -10.91 11.79 -3.20
C ASP A 54 -10.65 11.31 -1.78
N GLY A 55 -9.38 11.16 -1.46
CA GLY A 55 -9.02 10.69 -0.13
C GLY A 55 -7.51 10.60 0.08
N GLN A 56 -7.12 9.59 0.82
CA GLN A 56 -5.75 9.36 1.20
C GLN A 56 -5.38 7.89 1.04
N TYR A 57 -4.40 7.64 0.20
CA TYR A 57 -3.66 6.39 0.17
C TYR A 57 -2.83 6.29 1.44
N VAL A 58 -3.04 5.27 2.26
CA VAL A 58 -2.38 5.14 3.57
C VAL A 58 -1.03 4.44 3.43
N ALA A 59 -1.06 3.22 2.97
CA ALA A 59 0.12 2.40 2.65
C ALA A 59 -0.36 1.08 2.04
N SER A 60 0.57 0.31 1.45
CA SER A 60 0.41 -1.14 1.30
C SER A 60 1.29 -1.87 2.30
N THR A 61 0.76 -2.96 2.83
CA THR A 61 1.45 -3.89 3.75
C THR A 61 1.35 -5.31 3.19
N THR A 62 2.14 -6.21 3.72
CA THR A 62 1.91 -7.65 3.50
C THR A 62 0.54 -8.03 4.06
N ALA A 63 -0.24 -8.81 3.33
CA ALA A 63 -1.56 -9.22 3.78
C ALA A 63 -1.49 -9.98 5.12
N GLY A 64 -2.38 -9.59 6.04
CA GLY A 64 -2.39 -10.15 7.39
C GLY A 64 -1.33 -9.58 8.36
N ASP A 65 -0.32 -8.86 7.87
CA ASP A 65 0.66 -8.14 8.72
C ASP A 65 0.58 -6.63 8.47
N TRP A 66 -0.32 -5.97 9.19
CA TRP A 66 -0.57 -4.53 9.11
C TRP A 66 0.61 -3.64 9.52
N LEU A 67 1.69 -4.20 10.09
CA LEU A 67 2.91 -3.48 10.44
C LEU A 67 4.00 -3.61 9.37
N ASP A 68 3.96 -4.66 8.55
CA ASP A 68 4.96 -4.89 7.51
C ASP A 68 4.64 -4.09 6.24
N ARG A 69 5.07 -2.82 6.23
CA ARG A 69 4.89 -1.94 5.07
C ARG A 69 5.77 -2.36 3.91
N ILE A 70 5.22 -2.34 2.73
CA ILE A 70 5.98 -2.54 1.48
C ILE A 70 6.74 -1.24 1.15
N ALA A 71 8.07 -1.30 1.17
CA ALA A 71 8.93 -0.13 0.93
C ALA A 71 9.20 0.12 -0.56
N VAL A 72 9.18 -0.94 -1.39
CA VAL A 72 9.41 -0.83 -2.83
C VAL A 72 8.24 -0.16 -3.54
N HIS A 73 8.47 0.39 -4.73
CA HIS A 73 7.48 1.08 -5.56
C HIS A 73 6.74 2.24 -4.85
N ASN A 74 7.31 2.77 -3.77
CA ASN A 74 6.68 3.81 -2.95
C ASN A 74 5.31 3.38 -2.36
N LEU A 75 5.08 2.06 -2.20
CA LEU A 75 3.82 1.52 -1.69
C LEU A 75 3.62 1.78 -0.18
N GLY A 76 4.69 2.01 0.56
CA GLY A 76 4.63 2.35 1.98
C GLY A 76 4.40 3.85 2.27
N ILE A 77 4.32 4.70 1.25
CA ILE A 77 4.24 6.15 1.43
C ILE A 77 2.78 6.61 1.46
N ARG A 78 2.43 7.35 2.51
CA ARG A 78 1.12 7.99 2.64
C ARG A 78 1.04 9.23 1.75
N THR A 79 0.00 9.31 0.91
CA THR A 79 -0.20 10.44 0.00
C THR A 79 -1.68 10.79 -0.11
N ASN A 80 -1.99 12.05 -0.48
CA ASN A 80 -3.31 12.32 -1.00
C ASN A 80 -3.48 11.55 -2.32
N ALA A 81 -4.65 11.00 -2.53
CA ALA A 81 -4.93 10.23 -3.73
C ALA A 81 -6.40 10.31 -4.10
N LYS A 82 -6.68 10.15 -5.38
CA LYS A 82 -8.00 9.81 -5.88
C LYS A 82 -8.03 8.30 -6.14
N LEU A 83 -9.02 7.63 -5.64
CA LEU A 83 -9.32 6.24 -5.97
C LEU A 83 -10.43 6.21 -7.00
N SER A 84 -10.25 5.50 -8.09
CA SER A 84 -11.29 5.24 -9.09
C SER A 84 -11.39 3.74 -9.37
N VAL A 85 -12.61 3.26 -9.43
CA VAL A 85 -12.95 1.86 -9.72
C VAL A 85 -13.44 1.79 -11.16
N HIS A 86 -12.81 0.96 -11.97
CA HIS A 86 -13.14 0.72 -13.38
C HIS A 86 -13.46 -0.76 -13.60
N PRO A 87 -14.12 -1.13 -14.70
CA PRO A 87 -14.33 -2.54 -15.04
C PRO A 87 -13.01 -3.34 -15.12
N GLU A 88 -11.93 -2.68 -15.55
CA GLU A 88 -10.60 -3.28 -15.70
C GLU A 88 -9.83 -3.42 -14.38
N GLY A 89 -10.22 -2.65 -13.34
CA GLY A 89 -9.53 -2.66 -12.05
C GLY A 89 -9.65 -1.36 -11.27
N VAL A 90 -8.77 -1.19 -10.33
CA VAL A 90 -8.74 -0.05 -9.41
C VAL A 90 -7.51 0.80 -9.64
N LEU A 91 -7.68 2.09 -9.81
CA LEU A 91 -6.60 3.05 -9.98
C LEU A 91 -6.51 3.99 -8.76
N PHE A 92 -5.33 4.09 -8.18
CA PHE A 92 -4.95 5.14 -7.23
C PHE A 92 -4.07 6.15 -7.93
N GLU A 93 -4.58 7.34 -8.15
CA GLU A 93 -3.82 8.51 -8.62
C GLU A 93 -3.23 9.22 -7.40
N ARG A 94 -1.95 8.99 -7.11
CA ARG A 94 -1.26 9.45 -5.89
C ARG A 94 -0.51 10.75 -6.12
N ALA A 95 -0.72 11.74 -5.26
CA ALA A 95 0.02 13.01 -5.32
C ALA A 95 1.48 12.83 -4.88
N GLY A 96 2.42 13.16 -5.76
CA GLY A 96 3.87 13.07 -5.48
C GLY A 96 4.44 11.66 -5.49
N ALA A 97 3.67 10.65 -5.94
CA ALA A 97 4.12 9.29 -6.17
C ALA A 97 3.49 8.75 -7.46
N GLY A 98 4.09 7.73 -8.05
CA GLY A 98 3.50 7.09 -9.23
C GLY A 98 2.12 6.51 -8.94
N PRO A 99 1.25 6.37 -9.97
CA PRO A 99 -0.04 5.72 -9.81
C PRO A 99 0.11 4.25 -9.41
N VAL A 100 -0.92 3.70 -8.77
CA VAL A 100 -1.02 2.25 -8.52
C VAL A 100 -2.26 1.76 -9.21
N PHE A 101 -2.10 0.85 -10.15
CA PHE A 101 -3.19 0.16 -10.81
C PHE A 101 -3.27 -1.28 -10.31
N ILE A 102 -4.45 -1.70 -9.89
CA ILE A 102 -4.74 -3.06 -9.45
C ILE A 102 -5.73 -3.66 -10.43
N PRO A 103 -5.32 -4.58 -11.32
CA PRO A 103 -6.23 -5.27 -12.22
C PRO A 103 -7.35 -5.98 -11.47
N ALA A 104 -8.57 -5.99 -12.01
CA ALA A 104 -9.73 -6.61 -11.37
C ALA A 104 -9.48 -8.09 -11.00
N GLY A 105 -8.85 -8.85 -11.88
CA GLY A 105 -8.52 -10.27 -11.63
C GLY A 105 -7.43 -10.50 -10.56
N ARG A 106 -6.78 -9.44 -10.08
CA ARG A 106 -5.80 -9.53 -8.97
C ARG A 106 -6.37 -9.09 -7.62
N LEU A 107 -7.58 -8.53 -7.59
CA LEU A 107 -8.29 -8.21 -6.35
C LEU A 107 -8.82 -9.49 -5.72
N THR A 108 -8.54 -9.68 -4.42
CA THR A 108 -8.98 -10.86 -3.67
C THR A 108 -10.07 -10.53 -2.67
N ALA A 109 -9.99 -9.38 -2.03
CA ALA A 109 -10.98 -8.95 -1.04
C ALA A 109 -11.03 -7.44 -0.88
N VAL A 110 -12.13 -6.93 -0.36
CA VAL A 110 -12.27 -5.58 0.18
C VAL A 110 -12.95 -5.64 1.54
N ARG A 111 -12.42 -4.90 2.50
CA ARG A 111 -12.96 -4.84 3.86
C ARG A 111 -12.79 -3.45 4.47
N GLN A 112 -13.46 -3.23 5.58
CA GLN A 112 -13.30 -2.03 6.39
C GLN A 112 -12.45 -2.34 7.62
N GLU A 113 -11.55 -1.41 7.98
CA GLU A 113 -10.66 -1.54 9.11
C GLU A 113 -10.57 -0.22 9.90
N SER A 114 -10.22 -0.34 11.17
CA SER A 114 -10.03 0.81 12.07
C SER A 114 -8.57 1.19 12.26
N GLY A 115 -7.66 0.58 11.52
CA GLY A 115 -6.23 0.88 11.59
C GLY A 115 -5.41 0.15 10.55
N MET A 116 -4.26 0.72 10.21
CA MET A 116 -3.26 0.13 9.32
C MET A 116 -1.90 0.80 9.52
N ALA A 117 -0.83 0.01 9.35
CA ALA A 117 0.55 0.50 9.36
C ALA A 117 0.90 1.27 10.65
N GLY A 118 0.45 0.78 11.80
CA GLY A 118 0.72 1.36 13.12
C GLY A 118 -0.09 2.63 13.43
N LYS A 119 -1.13 2.94 12.64
CA LYS A 119 -2.01 4.08 12.89
C LYS A 119 -3.46 3.63 12.97
N PHE A 120 -4.17 4.20 13.93
CA PHE A 120 -5.59 4.00 14.12
C PHE A 120 -6.38 5.18 13.55
N VAL A 121 -7.57 4.89 13.08
CA VAL A 121 -8.58 5.85 12.62
C VAL A 121 -9.89 5.56 13.36
N GLU A 122 -10.93 6.30 13.05
CA GLU A 122 -12.29 6.00 13.51
C GLU A 122 -12.70 4.57 13.12
N LYS A 123 -13.66 4.02 13.85
CA LYS A 123 -14.19 2.67 13.58
C LYS A 123 -14.58 2.55 12.10
N ASP A 124 -14.05 1.50 11.45
CA ASP A 124 -14.30 1.20 10.04
C ASP A 124 -13.94 2.35 9.08
N GLY A 125 -13.01 3.23 9.48
CA GLY A 125 -12.63 4.44 8.74
C GLY A 125 -11.76 4.22 7.51
N LEU A 126 -11.20 3.01 7.34
CA LEU A 126 -10.39 2.62 6.20
C LEU A 126 -11.11 1.61 5.31
N LEU A 127 -10.96 1.76 4.00
CA LEU A 127 -11.12 0.67 3.05
C LEU A 127 -9.77 -0.01 2.89
N VAL A 128 -9.73 -1.33 3.01
CA VAL A 128 -8.54 -2.14 2.77
C VAL A 128 -8.85 -3.08 1.61
N LEU A 129 -8.05 -2.97 0.56
CA LEU A 129 -8.11 -3.82 -0.63
C LEU A 129 -7.00 -4.85 -0.52
N SER A 130 -7.35 -6.13 -0.53
CA SER A 130 -6.41 -7.24 -0.64
C SER A 130 -6.25 -7.61 -2.11
N TRP A 131 -5.01 -7.81 -2.54
CA TRP A 131 -4.71 -8.10 -3.95
C TRP A 131 -3.35 -8.78 -4.13
N MET A 132 -3.19 -9.45 -5.26
CA MET A 132 -1.95 -10.16 -5.61
C MET A 132 -1.02 -9.31 -6.45
N LEU A 133 0.23 -9.19 -6.02
CA LEU A 133 1.33 -8.65 -6.81
C LEU A 133 2.38 -9.75 -6.99
N GLY A 134 2.34 -10.43 -8.12
CA GLY A 134 3.05 -11.68 -8.30
C GLY A 134 2.61 -12.73 -7.30
N SER A 135 3.57 -13.27 -6.56
CA SER A 135 3.33 -14.24 -5.49
C SER A 135 2.99 -13.61 -4.13
N HIS A 136 3.00 -12.26 -4.03
CA HIS A 136 2.78 -11.55 -2.78
C HIS A 136 1.33 -11.08 -2.68
N GLU A 137 0.66 -11.44 -1.61
CA GLU A 137 -0.63 -10.86 -1.26
C GLU A 137 -0.41 -9.59 -0.44
N LEU A 138 -1.01 -8.50 -0.90
CA LEU A 138 -0.86 -7.16 -0.31
C LEU A 138 -2.21 -6.63 0.17
N ASP A 139 -2.16 -5.87 1.26
CA ASP A 139 -3.26 -5.07 1.78
C ASP A 139 -2.98 -3.60 1.53
N THR A 140 -3.84 -2.91 0.77
CA THR A 140 -3.72 -1.48 0.48
C THR A 140 -4.84 -0.71 1.16
N GLY A 141 -4.45 0.21 2.05
CA GLY A 141 -5.39 1.02 2.81
C GLY A 141 -5.70 2.35 2.14
N TYR A 142 -6.98 2.68 2.09
CA TYR A 142 -7.49 3.95 1.59
C TYR A 142 -8.50 4.57 2.55
N ARG A 143 -8.37 5.87 2.81
CA ARG A 143 -9.32 6.64 3.59
C ARG A 143 -9.99 7.68 2.71
N THR A 144 -11.30 7.59 2.54
CA THR A 144 -12.09 8.58 1.80
C THR A 144 -12.08 9.93 2.52
N ARG A 145 -12.13 11.02 1.78
CA ARG A 145 -12.25 12.36 2.36
C ARG A 145 -13.63 12.58 2.95
N ARG A 146 -14.67 12.04 2.32
CA ARG A 146 -16.07 12.09 2.77
C ARG A 146 -16.52 10.69 3.15
N ALA A 147 -17.20 10.57 4.28
CA ALA A 147 -17.66 9.29 4.79
C ALA A 147 -18.70 8.62 3.86
N GLU A 148 -19.52 9.42 3.18
CA GLU A 148 -20.55 8.98 2.24
C GLU A 148 -19.96 8.24 1.02
N ASP A 149 -18.79 8.67 0.52
CA ASP A 149 -18.14 8.04 -0.62
C ASP A 149 -17.68 6.61 -0.31
N LYS A 150 -17.42 6.30 0.96
CA LYS A 150 -16.89 5.00 1.38
C LYS A 150 -17.87 3.86 1.09
N ALA A 151 -19.16 4.05 1.36
CA ALA A 151 -20.16 3.02 1.14
C ALA A 151 -20.31 2.69 -0.36
N VAL A 152 -20.30 3.72 -1.21
CA VAL A 152 -20.38 3.55 -2.67
C VAL A 152 -19.15 2.78 -3.17
N LEU A 153 -17.94 3.19 -2.76
CA LEU A 153 -16.71 2.49 -3.14
C LEU A 153 -16.70 1.03 -2.67
N LEU A 154 -17.12 0.77 -1.42
CA LEU A 154 -17.14 -0.58 -0.88
C LEU A 154 -18.05 -1.50 -1.70
N THR A 155 -19.28 -1.07 -2.00
CA THR A 155 -20.23 -1.85 -2.79
C THR A 155 -19.68 -2.08 -4.20
N THR A 156 -19.20 -1.03 -4.87
CA THR A 156 -18.65 -1.15 -6.23
C THR A 156 -17.43 -2.07 -6.29
N LEU A 157 -16.56 -2.05 -5.28
CA LEU A 157 -15.41 -2.95 -5.18
C LEU A 157 -15.84 -4.40 -4.94
N GLN A 158 -16.85 -4.63 -4.10
CA GLN A 158 -17.42 -5.97 -3.87
C GLN A 158 -18.03 -6.54 -5.15
N ASP A 159 -18.76 -5.72 -5.89
CA ASP A 159 -19.35 -6.11 -7.17
C ASP A 159 -18.26 -6.45 -8.20
N LEU A 160 -17.21 -5.62 -8.27
CA LEU A 160 -16.08 -5.85 -9.16
C LEU A 160 -15.37 -7.18 -8.85
N ILE A 161 -15.08 -7.46 -7.57
CA ILE A 161 -14.45 -8.72 -7.14
C ILE A 161 -15.33 -9.92 -7.48
N SER A 162 -16.64 -9.80 -7.27
CA SER A 162 -17.60 -10.87 -7.55
C SER A 162 -17.77 -11.15 -9.04
N ALA A 163 -17.60 -10.13 -9.88
CA ALA A 163 -17.71 -10.23 -11.34
C ALA A 163 -16.40 -10.66 -12.00
N ALA A 164 -15.25 -10.46 -11.35
CA ALA A 164 -13.96 -10.87 -11.89
C ALA A 164 -13.90 -12.41 -11.94
N PRO A 165 -13.58 -13.04 -13.10
CA PRO A 165 -13.29 -14.45 -13.11
C PRO A 165 -12.10 -14.67 -12.16
N GLN A 166 -12.30 -15.46 -11.12
CA GLN A 166 -11.18 -15.90 -10.28
C GLN A 166 -10.19 -16.56 -11.22
N ALA A 167 -8.98 -16.00 -11.32
CA ALA A 167 -7.90 -16.66 -12.01
C ALA A 167 -7.74 -18.01 -11.29
N GLU A 168 -8.22 -19.06 -11.91
CA GLU A 168 -8.03 -20.43 -11.45
C GLU A 168 -6.52 -20.55 -11.23
N ALA A 169 -6.15 -20.85 -10.00
CA ALA A 169 -4.81 -21.29 -9.71
C ALA A 169 -4.62 -22.56 -10.55
N ASP A 170 -3.98 -22.41 -11.71
CA ASP A 170 -3.52 -23.52 -12.51
C ASP A 170 -2.48 -24.29 -11.67
N SER A 171 -2.99 -25.19 -10.86
CA SER A 171 -2.19 -26.22 -10.22
C SER A 171 -1.78 -27.18 -11.34
N GLY A 172 -0.76 -26.78 -12.09
CA GLY A 172 -0.08 -27.61 -13.04
C GLY A 172 0.37 -28.89 -12.37
N LYS A 173 -0.15 -29.96 -12.90
CA LYS A 173 0.14 -31.35 -12.60
C LYS A 173 1.49 -31.74 -13.16
#